data_71e73c7b260051021af884c0f7e56b63
#
_entry.id   71e73c7b260051021af884c0f7e56b63
#
_cell.length_a   1.000
_cell.length_b   1.000
_cell.length_c   1.000
_cell.angle_alpha   90.00
_cell.angle_beta   90.00
_cell.angle_gamma   90.00
#
_symmetry.space_group_name_H-M   'P 1'
#
loop_
_entity.id
_entity.type
_entity.pdbx_description
1 polymer ?
#
loop_
_entity_poly.entity_id
_entity_poly.type
_entity_poly.pdbx_seq_one_letter_code
_entity_poly.pdbx_strand_id
1 'polypeptide(L)'
;MIADERIFSKPIRGLNSKGWTHDKEYFVCATYRKKKGMCSSHQIRNVVVEQLLLEDLRRVTSFAKDHEQEFIRIVMNNSEKELAKELRQSQKEYEQAQTRIADIDKIIRKLYEDNVMGKIPEERFYKMSAEYEAEQKALEERIIKLKHTIDTANEQSLNTDRFLALVKKYTEITELDAEIIREFIDKIIVFKAEKVDGRRTQRIQIFYNCIGAIDLPN
;
A
#
# COMPACT_ATOMS: atom_id res chain seq x y z
N MET A 1 0.54 21.07 -4.86
CA MET A 1 1.77 21.33 -4.06
C MET A 1 2.09 20.01 -3.37
N ILE A 2 3.12 19.32 -3.83
CA ILE A 2 3.52 17.99 -3.33
C ILE A 2 4.02 18.19 -1.90
N ALA A 3 3.35 17.56 -0.92
CA ALA A 3 3.81 17.51 0.45
C ALA A 3 5.14 16.75 0.47
N ASP A 4 6.18 17.43 0.91
CA ASP A 4 7.55 16.95 0.92
C ASP A 4 7.70 15.83 1.97
N GLU A 5 7.70 14.59 1.55
CA GLU A 5 7.92 13.40 2.37
C GLU A 5 9.35 13.42 2.91
N ARG A 6 9.51 13.62 4.23
CA ARG A 6 10.86 13.71 4.81
C ARG A 6 11.06 12.85 6.03
N ILE A 7 12.03 11.98 5.86
CA ILE A 7 12.58 11.12 6.89
C ILE A 7 13.35 11.99 7.90
N PHE A 8 12.93 11.94 9.16
CA PHE A 8 13.67 12.57 10.25
C PHE A 8 14.97 11.81 10.51
N SER A 9 16.09 12.51 10.43
CA SER A 9 17.36 11.98 10.93
C SER A 9 17.37 11.94 12.46
N LYS A 10 18.16 11.01 13.02
CA LYS A 10 18.37 10.79 14.47
C LYS A 10 18.16 12.01 15.34
N PRO A 11 17.62 11.87 16.57
CA PRO A 11 17.43 12.98 17.50
C PRO A 11 18.76 13.72 17.71
N ILE A 12 18.69 15.05 17.67
CA ILE A 12 19.87 15.86 17.87
C ILE A 12 19.98 16.10 19.38
N ARG A 13 20.98 15.51 19.98
CA ARG A 13 21.44 15.93 21.31
C ARG A 13 22.03 17.31 21.19
N GLY A 14 21.55 18.24 22.00
CA GLY A 14 22.11 19.58 22.10
C GLY A 14 23.56 19.51 22.54
N LEU A 15 24.44 20.09 21.74
CA LEU A 15 25.90 19.94 21.84
C LEU A 15 26.45 20.68 23.03
N ASN A 16 26.08 21.00 24.10
CA ASN A 16 26.84 21.64 25.21
C ASN A 16 26.06 22.01 26.47
N SER A 17 25.04 21.27 26.90
CA SER A 17 24.44 21.62 28.23
C SER A 17 24.56 20.46 29.22
N LYS A 18 25.26 20.69 30.33
CA LYS A 18 25.14 19.87 31.53
C LYS A 18 23.67 19.81 31.93
N GLY A 19 23.06 18.60 32.02
CA GLY A 19 21.66 18.40 32.38
C GLY A 19 20.70 18.28 31.21
N TRP A 20 21.15 17.82 30.06
CA TRP A 20 20.28 17.45 28.95
C TRP A 20 19.54 16.13 29.24
N THR A 21 18.26 16.18 29.28
CA THR A 21 17.35 15.05 29.57
C THR A 21 16.58 14.67 28.32
N HIS A 22 16.03 13.43 28.25
CA HIS A 22 15.29 12.90 27.11
C HIS A 22 14.10 13.79 26.70
N ASP A 23 13.45 14.44 27.63
CA ASP A 23 12.36 15.38 27.42
C ASP A 23 12.74 16.65 26.63
N LYS A 24 14.04 16.93 26.52
CA LYS A 24 14.60 18.06 25.75
C LYS A 24 15.11 17.68 24.36
N GLU A 25 15.01 16.43 23.96
CA GLU A 25 15.39 15.98 22.62
C GLU A 25 14.34 16.34 21.57
N TYR A 26 14.81 16.68 20.36
CA TYR A 26 13.96 17.06 19.23
C TYR A 26 14.35 16.30 17.97
N PHE A 27 13.35 15.89 17.21
CA PHE A 27 13.53 15.57 15.80
C PHE A 27 13.49 16.86 14.98
N VAL A 28 14.43 17.06 14.09
CA VAL A 28 14.53 18.24 13.22
C VAL A 28 14.65 17.81 11.77
N CYS A 29 13.96 18.53 10.88
CA CYS A 29 14.01 18.27 9.45
C CYS A 29 15.43 18.41 8.91
N ALA A 30 15.97 17.31 8.36
CA ALA A 30 17.32 17.27 7.80
C ALA A 30 17.53 18.23 6.62
N THR A 31 16.50 18.42 5.78
CA THR A 31 16.61 19.33 4.62
C THR A 31 16.59 20.79 5.03
N TYR A 32 15.75 21.18 6.00
CA TYR A 32 15.80 22.54 6.56
C TYR A 32 17.18 22.86 7.12
N ARG A 33 17.80 21.88 7.79
CA ARG A 33 19.12 22.03 8.39
C ARG A 33 20.26 22.11 7.35
N LYS A 34 20.17 21.30 6.27
CA LYS A 34 21.25 21.19 5.27
C LYS A 34 21.13 22.19 4.12
N LYS A 35 19.91 22.55 3.73
CA LYS A 35 19.62 23.37 2.55
C LYS A 35 18.64 24.49 2.90
N LYS A 36 19.15 25.65 3.35
CA LYS A 36 18.37 26.83 3.66
C LYS A 36 17.50 27.24 2.45
N GLY A 37 16.23 27.50 2.67
CA GLY A 37 15.29 27.94 1.63
C GLY A 37 14.52 26.84 0.90
N MET A 38 14.96 25.57 0.97
CA MET A 38 14.23 24.47 0.33
C MET A 38 13.13 23.87 1.22
N CYS A 39 13.09 24.20 2.49
CA CYS A 39 12.09 23.73 3.46
C CYS A 39 11.85 24.74 4.57
N SER A 40 10.64 24.74 5.12
CA SER A 40 10.33 25.42 6.36
C SER A 40 10.86 24.67 7.59
N SER A 41 10.96 25.35 8.72
CA SER A 41 11.39 24.71 9.98
C SER A 41 10.33 23.71 10.45
N HIS A 42 10.71 22.44 10.51
CA HIS A 42 9.93 21.36 11.10
C HIS A 42 10.72 20.79 12.26
N GLN A 43 10.15 20.83 13.43
CA GLN A 43 10.74 20.21 14.62
C GLN A 43 9.63 19.74 15.55
N ILE A 44 9.86 18.62 16.21
CA ILE A 44 8.95 18.04 17.19
C ILE A 44 9.76 17.42 18.33
N ARG A 45 9.27 17.52 19.56
CA ARG A 45 9.93 16.90 20.71
C ARG A 45 9.79 15.39 20.65
N ASN A 46 10.84 14.67 21.04
CA ASN A 46 10.88 13.21 21.05
C ASN A 46 9.75 12.62 21.91
N VAL A 47 9.62 13.10 23.14
CA VAL A 47 8.56 12.67 24.08
C VAL A 47 7.14 12.86 23.52
N VAL A 48 6.91 13.89 22.71
CA VAL A 48 5.60 14.13 22.08
C VAL A 48 5.34 13.09 20.98
N VAL A 49 6.35 12.75 20.20
CA VAL A 49 6.23 11.70 19.17
C VAL A 49 5.96 10.35 19.82
N GLU A 50 6.72 10.02 20.86
CA GLU A 50 6.55 8.75 21.60
C GLU A 50 5.15 8.63 22.21
N GLN A 51 4.67 9.67 22.86
CA GLN A 51 3.33 9.68 23.45
C GLN A 51 2.25 9.51 22.38
N LEU A 52 2.32 10.29 21.30
CA LEU A 52 1.35 10.21 20.21
C LEU A 52 1.37 8.85 19.52
N LEU A 53 2.56 8.27 19.32
CA LEU A 53 2.70 6.92 18.77
C LEU A 53 2.07 5.87 19.67
N LEU A 54 2.33 5.95 20.97
CA LEU A 54 1.79 4.99 21.94
C LEU A 54 0.25 5.07 22.00
N GLU A 55 -0.29 6.28 22.04
CA GLU A 55 -1.74 6.52 22.06
C GLU A 55 -2.41 6.03 20.77
N ASP A 56 -1.85 6.36 19.61
CA ASP A 56 -2.41 5.96 18.32
C ASP A 56 -2.28 4.45 18.10
N LEU A 57 -1.14 3.85 18.47
CA LEU A 57 -0.91 2.41 18.37
C LEU A 57 -1.89 1.63 19.27
N ARG A 58 -2.13 2.09 20.50
CA ARG A 58 -3.16 1.51 21.38
C ARG A 58 -4.54 1.60 20.77
N ARG A 59 -4.91 2.76 20.22
CA ARG A 59 -6.20 2.99 19.57
C ARG A 59 -6.39 2.03 18.39
N VAL A 60 -5.40 1.94 17.49
CA VAL A 60 -5.46 1.09 16.30
C VAL A 60 -5.50 -0.40 16.68
N THR A 61 -4.66 -0.83 17.62
CA THR A 61 -4.62 -2.24 18.04
C THR A 61 -5.86 -2.65 18.82
N SER A 62 -6.41 -1.80 19.69
CA SER A 62 -7.67 -2.06 20.38
C SER A 62 -8.83 -2.16 19.38
N PHE A 63 -8.95 -1.20 18.47
CA PHE A 63 -9.99 -1.24 17.45
C PHE A 63 -9.89 -2.50 16.57
N ALA A 64 -8.68 -2.88 16.16
CA ALA A 64 -8.46 -4.09 15.37
C ALA A 64 -8.82 -5.39 16.14
N LYS A 65 -8.70 -5.41 17.47
CA LYS A 65 -9.12 -6.54 18.33
C LYS A 65 -10.63 -6.59 18.52
N ASP A 66 -11.21 -5.44 18.86
CA ASP A 66 -12.61 -5.36 19.28
C ASP A 66 -13.57 -5.37 18.08
N HIS A 67 -13.09 -4.88 16.91
CA HIS A 67 -13.87 -4.70 15.68
C HIS A 67 -13.13 -5.24 14.45
N GLU A 68 -12.63 -6.48 14.50
CA GLU A 68 -11.76 -7.08 13.47
C GLU A 68 -12.37 -6.96 12.05
N GLN A 69 -13.65 -7.27 11.88
CA GLN A 69 -14.30 -7.21 10.57
C GLN A 69 -14.43 -5.78 10.02
N GLU A 70 -14.71 -4.81 10.90
CA GLU A 70 -14.79 -3.42 10.51
C GLU A 70 -13.40 -2.86 10.19
N PHE A 71 -12.39 -3.24 10.97
CA PHE A 71 -11.00 -2.91 10.71
C PHE A 71 -10.55 -3.40 9.33
N ILE A 72 -10.79 -4.67 8.98
CA ILE A 72 -10.50 -5.22 7.65
C ILE A 72 -11.20 -4.41 6.55
N ARG A 73 -12.47 -4.03 6.75
CA ARG A 73 -13.22 -3.21 5.80
C ARG A 73 -12.61 -1.84 5.58
N ILE A 74 -12.14 -1.18 6.64
CA ILE A 74 -11.50 0.13 6.58
C ILE A 74 -10.15 0.03 5.85
N VAL A 75 -9.31 -0.94 6.19
CA VAL A 75 -8.00 -1.17 5.57
C VAL A 75 -8.13 -1.46 4.07
N MET A 76 -9.11 -2.25 3.68
CA MET A 76 -9.33 -2.63 2.28
C MET A 76 -10.08 -1.58 1.45
N ASN A 77 -10.53 -0.47 2.04
CA ASN A 77 -11.26 0.62 1.39
C ASN A 77 -12.54 0.19 0.62
N ASN A 78 -13.00 -1.05 0.80
CA ASN A 78 -14.15 -1.61 0.11
C ASN A 78 -14.94 -2.56 1.01
N SER A 79 -16.20 -2.79 0.68
CA SER A 79 -16.94 -3.90 1.26
C SER A 79 -16.23 -5.23 0.93
N GLU A 80 -15.90 -6.01 1.93
CA GLU A 80 -15.25 -7.33 1.79
C GLU A 80 -15.96 -8.21 0.73
N LYS A 81 -17.28 -8.10 0.64
CA LYS A 81 -18.07 -8.83 -0.36
C LYS A 81 -17.87 -8.33 -1.79
N GLU A 82 -17.69 -7.02 -1.98
CA GLU A 82 -17.46 -6.44 -3.31
C GLU A 82 -16.05 -6.78 -3.80
N LEU A 83 -15.05 -6.64 -2.94
CA LEU A 83 -13.67 -7.01 -3.27
C LEU A 83 -13.56 -8.52 -3.60
N ALA A 84 -14.16 -9.39 -2.78
CA ALA A 84 -14.19 -10.82 -3.03
C ALA A 84 -14.94 -11.18 -4.34
N LYS A 85 -15.99 -10.43 -4.68
CA LYS A 85 -16.72 -10.59 -5.94
C LYS A 85 -15.87 -10.18 -7.14
N GLU A 86 -15.24 -9.01 -7.07
CA GLU A 86 -14.33 -8.51 -8.11
C GLU A 86 -13.14 -9.44 -8.32
N LEU A 87 -12.54 -9.93 -7.25
CA LEU A 87 -11.43 -10.87 -7.32
C LEU A 87 -11.84 -12.19 -8.01
N ARG A 88 -12.99 -12.76 -7.61
CA ARG A 88 -13.53 -13.97 -8.26
C ARG A 88 -13.85 -13.75 -9.73
N GLN A 89 -14.39 -12.59 -10.08
CA GLN A 89 -14.67 -12.25 -11.46
C GLN A 89 -13.38 -12.10 -12.27
N SER A 90 -12.39 -11.41 -11.74
CA SER A 90 -11.08 -11.25 -12.38
C SER A 90 -10.36 -12.58 -12.57
N GLN A 91 -10.43 -13.50 -11.60
CA GLN A 91 -9.90 -14.85 -11.72
C GLN A 91 -10.59 -15.64 -12.82
N LYS A 92 -11.93 -15.59 -12.86
CA LYS A 92 -12.70 -16.26 -13.90
C LYS A 92 -12.40 -15.72 -15.31
N GLU A 93 -12.32 -14.40 -15.47
CA GLU A 93 -11.96 -13.76 -16.73
C GLU A 93 -10.53 -14.14 -17.16
N TYR A 94 -9.59 -14.21 -16.21
CA TYR A 94 -8.22 -14.63 -16.44
C TYR A 94 -8.15 -16.06 -16.98
N GLU A 95 -8.84 -17.01 -16.36
CA GLU A 95 -8.91 -18.40 -16.79
C GLU A 95 -9.58 -18.55 -18.17
N GLN A 96 -10.66 -17.80 -18.41
CA GLN A 96 -11.34 -17.79 -19.71
C GLN A 96 -10.44 -17.23 -20.81
N ALA A 97 -9.71 -16.15 -20.56
CA ALA A 97 -8.79 -15.58 -21.51
C ALA A 97 -7.63 -16.54 -21.85
N GLN A 98 -7.07 -17.24 -20.86
CA GLN A 98 -6.04 -18.26 -21.08
C GLN A 98 -6.56 -19.43 -21.91
N THR A 99 -7.76 -19.92 -21.60
CA THR A 99 -8.40 -21.00 -22.36
C THR A 99 -8.64 -20.58 -23.81
N ARG A 100 -9.13 -19.34 -24.02
CA ARG A 100 -9.40 -18.82 -25.37
C ARG A 100 -8.12 -18.67 -26.19
N ILE A 101 -7.01 -18.22 -25.60
CA ILE A 101 -5.70 -18.19 -26.30
C ILE A 101 -5.28 -19.58 -26.74
N ALA A 102 -5.38 -20.57 -25.85
CA ALA A 102 -5.03 -21.94 -26.18
C ALA A 102 -5.91 -22.53 -27.31
N ASP A 103 -7.19 -22.11 -27.39
CA ASP A 103 -8.08 -22.52 -28.47
C ASP A 103 -7.75 -21.78 -29.77
N ILE A 104 -7.39 -20.51 -29.74
CA ILE A 104 -6.91 -19.75 -30.89
C ILE A 104 -5.66 -20.40 -31.47
N ASP A 105 -4.70 -20.83 -30.66
CA ASP A 105 -3.49 -21.55 -31.12
C ASP A 105 -3.83 -22.84 -31.90
N LYS A 106 -4.83 -23.59 -31.40
CA LYS A 106 -5.32 -24.79 -32.10
C LYS A 106 -6.00 -24.44 -33.44
N ILE A 107 -6.79 -23.38 -33.45
CA ILE A 107 -7.49 -22.90 -34.64
C ILE A 107 -6.49 -22.45 -35.71
N ILE A 108 -5.50 -21.63 -35.35
CA ILE A 108 -4.46 -21.13 -36.24
C ILE A 108 -3.69 -22.31 -36.84
N ARG A 109 -3.32 -23.31 -36.05
CA ARG A 109 -2.64 -24.51 -36.51
C ARG A 109 -3.49 -25.25 -37.54
N LYS A 110 -4.77 -25.42 -37.26
CA LYS A 110 -5.70 -26.10 -38.20
C LYS A 110 -5.91 -25.30 -39.48
N LEU A 111 -6.03 -23.98 -39.39
CA LEU A 111 -6.12 -23.07 -40.53
C LEU A 111 -4.89 -23.23 -41.46
N TYR A 112 -3.70 -23.28 -40.85
CA TYR A 112 -2.45 -23.50 -41.58
C TYR A 112 -2.47 -24.85 -42.32
N GLU A 113 -2.84 -25.95 -41.64
CA GLU A 113 -2.94 -27.28 -42.25
C GLU A 113 -3.93 -27.31 -43.42
N ASP A 114 -5.13 -26.72 -43.24
CA ASP A 114 -6.17 -26.67 -44.25
C ASP A 114 -5.79 -25.77 -45.44
N ASN A 115 -5.02 -24.72 -45.23
CA ASN A 115 -4.45 -23.88 -46.29
C ASN A 115 -3.41 -24.66 -47.11
N VAL A 116 -2.45 -25.36 -46.44
CA VAL A 116 -1.44 -26.18 -47.10
C VAL A 116 -2.09 -27.31 -47.93
N MET A 117 -3.21 -27.86 -47.47
CA MET A 117 -4.00 -28.86 -48.17
C MET A 117 -4.87 -28.29 -49.32
N GLY A 118 -4.83 -26.97 -49.55
CA GLY A 118 -5.62 -26.31 -50.58
C GLY A 118 -7.12 -26.23 -50.30
N LYS A 119 -7.58 -26.53 -49.07
CA LYS A 119 -9.00 -26.47 -48.68
C LYS A 119 -9.47 -25.03 -48.42
N ILE A 120 -8.54 -24.15 -48.07
CA ILE A 120 -8.82 -22.73 -47.82
C ILE A 120 -7.97 -21.89 -48.75
N PRO A 121 -8.57 -20.92 -49.48
CA PRO A 121 -7.82 -19.98 -50.32
C PRO A 121 -6.86 -19.13 -49.48
N GLU A 122 -5.70 -18.81 -50.04
CA GLU A 122 -4.64 -18.08 -49.37
C GLU A 122 -5.10 -16.71 -48.81
N GLU A 123 -5.88 -15.97 -49.58
CA GLU A 123 -6.45 -14.69 -49.16
C GLU A 123 -7.33 -14.82 -47.89
N ARG A 124 -8.15 -15.89 -47.83
CA ARG A 124 -9.01 -16.15 -46.66
C ARG A 124 -8.21 -16.60 -45.47
N PHE A 125 -7.15 -17.37 -45.67
CA PHE A 125 -6.22 -17.80 -44.65
C PHE A 125 -5.58 -16.58 -43.99
N TYR A 126 -4.98 -15.64 -44.75
CA TYR A 126 -4.36 -14.47 -44.22
C TYR A 126 -5.34 -13.58 -43.43
N LYS A 127 -6.56 -13.39 -43.96
CA LYS A 127 -7.58 -12.61 -43.25
C LYS A 127 -7.94 -13.22 -41.91
N MET A 128 -8.23 -14.51 -41.87
CA MET A 128 -8.62 -15.19 -40.63
C MET A 128 -7.47 -15.23 -39.61
N SER A 129 -6.24 -15.52 -40.08
CA SER A 129 -5.07 -15.50 -39.20
C SER A 129 -4.84 -14.15 -38.56
N ALA A 130 -4.95 -13.06 -39.31
CA ALA A 130 -4.80 -11.71 -38.79
C ALA A 130 -5.88 -11.37 -37.77
N GLU A 131 -7.12 -11.83 -37.98
CA GLU A 131 -8.22 -11.63 -36.99
C GLU A 131 -7.93 -12.37 -35.67
N TYR A 132 -7.48 -13.62 -35.71
CA TYR A 132 -7.13 -14.41 -34.55
C TYR A 132 -5.87 -13.90 -33.83
N GLU A 133 -4.86 -13.48 -34.59
CA GLU A 133 -3.66 -12.84 -33.99
C GLU A 133 -4.00 -11.55 -33.27
N ALA A 134 -4.90 -10.72 -33.82
CA ALA A 134 -5.37 -9.51 -33.15
C ALA A 134 -6.18 -9.83 -31.88
N GLU A 135 -7.06 -10.86 -31.92
CA GLU A 135 -7.78 -11.33 -30.75
C GLU A 135 -6.83 -11.84 -29.67
N GLN A 136 -5.85 -12.66 -30.05
CA GLN A 136 -4.85 -13.21 -29.14
C GLN A 136 -4.08 -12.11 -28.43
N LYS A 137 -3.58 -11.12 -29.17
CA LYS A 137 -2.86 -9.97 -28.61
C LYS A 137 -3.72 -9.18 -27.61
N ALA A 138 -4.99 -8.94 -27.94
CA ALA A 138 -5.91 -8.24 -27.04
C ALA A 138 -6.15 -9.04 -25.74
N LEU A 139 -6.25 -10.36 -25.83
CA LEU A 139 -6.39 -11.25 -24.68
C LEU A 139 -5.12 -11.27 -23.81
N GLU A 140 -3.94 -11.30 -24.42
CA GLU A 140 -2.64 -11.23 -23.71
C GLU A 140 -2.51 -9.93 -22.90
N GLU A 141 -2.85 -8.79 -23.51
CA GLU A 141 -2.87 -7.50 -22.80
C GLU A 141 -3.89 -7.48 -21.65
N ARG A 142 -5.05 -8.13 -21.84
CA ARG A 142 -6.06 -8.27 -20.80
C ARG A 142 -5.59 -9.15 -19.64
N ILE A 143 -4.92 -10.28 -19.93
CA ILE A 143 -4.33 -11.20 -18.95
C ILE A 143 -3.34 -10.47 -18.05
N ILE A 144 -2.46 -9.62 -18.60
CA ILE A 144 -1.49 -8.85 -17.81
C ILE A 144 -2.21 -7.93 -16.80
N LYS A 145 -3.26 -7.24 -17.24
CA LYS A 145 -4.05 -6.35 -16.36
C LYS A 145 -4.78 -7.13 -15.26
N LEU A 146 -5.43 -8.24 -15.64
CA LEU A 146 -6.15 -9.09 -14.68
C LEU A 146 -5.21 -9.70 -13.65
N LYS A 147 -4.05 -10.20 -14.09
CA LYS A 147 -3.02 -10.73 -13.20
C LYS A 147 -2.56 -9.69 -12.20
N HIS A 148 -2.25 -8.48 -12.63
CA HIS A 148 -1.86 -7.39 -11.74
C HIS A 148 -2.95 -7.10 -10.70
N THR A 149 -4.22 -7.05 -11.10
CA THR A 149 -5.35 -6.83 -10.18
C THR A 149 -5.46 -7.95 -9.14
N ILE A 150 -5.33 -9.21 -9.58
CA ILE A 150 -5.38 -10.39 -8.69
C ILE A 150 -4.22 -10.38 -7.71
N ASP A 151 -3.00 -10.13 -8.18
CA ASP A 151 -1.79 -10.12 -7.35
C ASP A 151 -1.88 -8.99 -6.31
N THR A 152 -2.30 -7.79 -6.70
CA THR A 152 -2.49 -6.65 -5.78
C THR A 152 -3.53 -6.94 -4.69
N ALA A 153 -4.67 -7.54 -5.05
CA ALA A 153 -5.70 -7.88 -4.07
C ALA A 153 -5.22 -8.96 -3.09
N ASN A 154 -4.49 -9.95 -3.57
CA ASN A 154 -3.91 -11.00 -2.73
C ASN A 154 -2.85 -10.44 -1.77
N GLU A 155 -1.98 -9.53 -2.23
CA GLU A 155 -0.98 -8.87 -1.38
C GLU A 155 -1.63 -8.02 -0.28
N GLN A 156 -2.69 -7.28 -0.60
CA GLN A 156 -3.44 -6.49 0.39
C GLN A 156 -4.07 -7.39 1.46
N SER A 157 -4.67 -8.50 1.07
CA SER A 157 -5.23 -9.47 2.01
C SER A 157 -4.14 -10.04 2.94
N LEU A 158 -3.04 -10.52 2.38
CA LEU A 158 -1.90 -11.04 3.15
C LEU A 158 -1.30 -10.01 4.11
N ASN A 159 -1.23 -8.75 3.69
CA ASN A 159 -0.71 -7.68 4.53
C ASN A 159 -1.65 -7.36 5.70
N THR A 160 -2.96 -7.38 5.47
CA THR A 160 -3.95 -7.21 6.53
C THR A 160 -3.88 -8.34 7.54
N ASP A 161 -3.80 -9.59 7.08
CA ASP A 161 -3.66 -10.77 7.95
C ASP A 161 -2.37 -10.72 8.79
N ARG A 162 -1.26 -10.26 8.20
CA ARG A 162 0.00 -10.06 8.93
C ARG A 162 -0.14 -9.01 10.03
N PHE A 163 -0.81 -7.89 9.75
CA PHE A 163 -1.05 -6.86 10.76
C PHE A 163 -1.93 -7.40 11.89
N LEU A 164 -3.01 -8.12 11.59
CA LEU A 164 -3.88 -8.75 12.60
C LEU A 164 -3.13 -9.78 13.43
N ALA A 165 -2.23 -10.55 12.83
CA ALA A 165 -1.37 -11.47 13.57
C ALA A 165 -0.44 -10.75 14.56
N LEU A 166 0.13 -9.59 14.15
CA LEU A 166 0.90 -8.73 15.05
C LEU A 166 0.04 -8.19 16.19
N VAL A 167 -1.15 -7.70 15.90
CA VAL A 167 -2.11 -7.22 16.92
C VAL A 167 -2.44 -8.32 17.95
N LYS A 168 -2.59 -9.58 17.49
CA LYS A 168 -2.85 -10.73 18.37
C LYS A 168 -1.62 -11.13 19.19
N LYS A 169 -0.40 -10.94 18.67
CA LYS A 169 0.87 -11.18 19.39
C LYS A 169 1.02 -10.25 20.61
N TYR A 170 0.65 -8.99 20.45
CA TYR A 170 0.76 -7.98 21.50
C TYR A 170 -0.57 -7.79 22.23
N THR A 171 -0.72 -8.42 23.41
CA THR A 171 -1.96 -8.38 24.18
C THR A 171 -2.25 -7.00 24.73
N GLU A 172 -1.21 -6.30 25.22
CA GLU A 172 -1.28 -4.95 25.75
C GLU A 172 0.04 -4.22 25.50
N ILE A 173 -0.04 -3.02 24.96
CA ILE A 173 1.11 -2.17 24.67
C ILE A 173 1.17 -1.10 25.77
N THR A 174 1.97 -1.32 26.80
CA THR A 174 2.12 -0.41 27.93
C THR A 174 3.17 0.68 27.67
N GLU A 175 4.20 0.35 26.93
CA GLU A 175 5.30 1.24 26.55
C GLU A 175 5.79 0.96 25.13
N LEU A 176 6.48 1.91 24.53
CA LEU A 176 7.11 1.76 23.22
C LEU A 176 8.54 1.29 23.39
N ASP A 177 8.84 0.13 22.87
CA ASP A 177 10.20 -0.34 22.67
C ASP A 177 10.61 -0.32 21.20
N ALA A 178 11.89 -0.56 20.93
CA ALA A 178 12.41 -0.54 19.58
C ALA A 178 11.90 -1.73 18.72
N GLU A 179 11.42 -2.80 19.31
CA GLU A 179 10.84 -3.96 18.62
C GLU A 179 9.43 -3.62 18.16
N ILE A 180 8.58 -3.13 19.04
CA ILE A 180 7.21 -2.69 18.74
C ILE A 180 7.22 -1.64 17.62
N ILE A 181 8.09 -0.63 17.73
CA ILE A 181 8.19 0.41 16.70
C ILE A 181 8.54 -0.20 15.33
N ARG A 182 9.53 -1.11 15.27
CA ARG A 182 9.94 -1.74 14.01
C ARG A 182 8.90 -2.68 13.44
N GLU A 183 8.14 -3.37 14.27
CA GLU A 183 7.11 -4.30 13.82
C GLU A 183 5.85 -3.57 13.32
N PHE A 184 5.44 -2.49 13.97
CA PHE A 184 4.20 -1.78 13.64
C PHE A 184 4.37 -0.58 12.72
N ILE A 185 5.47 0.16 12.80
CA ILE A 185 5.61 1.47 12.16
C ILE A 185 6.56 1.42 10.96
N ASP A 186 6.05 1.80 9.79
CA ASP A 186 6.85 2.01 8.57
C ASP A 186 7.50 3.40 8.61
N LYS A 187 6.68 4.44 8.72
CA LYS A 187 7.16 5.84 8.73
C LYS A 187 6.19 6.77 9.43
N ILE A 188 6.72 7.92 9.83
CA ILE A 188 5.94 9.02 10.42
C ILE A 188 6.20 10.29 9.62
N ILE A 189 5.13 10.94 9.17
CA ILE A 189 5.22 12.22 8.50
C ILE A 189 4.79 13.31 9.47
N VAL A 190 5.69 14.26 9.75
CA VAL A 190 5.43 15.42 10.57
C VAL A 190 5.30 16.64 9.67
N PHE A 191 4.11 17.22 9.63
CA PHE A 191 3.82 18.38 8.80
C PHE A 191 4.31 19.68 9.46
N LYS A 192 4.35 20.75 8.68
CA LYS A 192 4.67 22.09 9.19
C LYS A 192 3.65 22.48 10.25
N ALA A 193 4.14 23.11 11.33
CA ALA A 193 3.25 23.67 12.34
C ALA A 193 2.55 24.93 11.79
N GLU A 194 1.26 25.02 12.02
CA GLU A 194 0.38 26.10 11.58
C GLU A 194 -0.30 26.73 12.81
N LYS A 195 -0.77 27.96 12.66
CA LYS A 195 -1.60 28.60 13.68
C LYS A 195 -3.07 28.43 13.27
N VAL A 196 -3.84 27.73 14.10
CA VAL A 196 -5.29 27.57 13.97
C VAL A 196 -5.91 28.15 15.22
N ASP A 197 -6.79 29.11 15.09
CA ASP A 197 -7.46 29.82 16.19
C ASP A 197 -6.49 30.35 17.25
N GLY A 198 -5.35 30.93 16.81
CA GLY A 198 -4.31 31.48 17.67
C GLY A 198 -3.42 30.44 18.37
N ARG A 199 -3.73 29.17 18.27
CA ARG A 199 -2.95 28.07 18.86
C ARG A 199 -2.04 27.46 17.78
N ARG A 200 -0.82 27.07 18.19
CA ARG A 200 0.10 26.34 17.31
C ARG A 200 -0.30 24.87 17.26
N THR A 201 -0.73 24.40 16.08
CA THR A 201 -1.08 23.01 15.79
C THR A 201 -0.08 22.42 14.82
N GLN A 202 0.19 21.12 14.93
CA GLN A 202 1.07 20.39 14.04
C GLN A 202 0.45 19.03 13.73
N ARG A 203 0.21 18.76 12.47
CA ARG A 203 -0.34 17.48 12.01
C ARG A 203 0.78 16.44 11.93
N ILE A 204 0.47 15.23 12.36
CA ILE A 204 1.31 14.05 12.24
C ILE A 204 0.49 12.99 11.53
N GLN A 205 1.13 12.22 10.66
CA GLN A 205 0.54 11.06 10.00
C GLN A 205 1.44 9.85 10.22
N ILE A 206 0.86 8.80 10.74
CA ILE A 206 1.55 7.55 11.06
C ILE A 206 1.20 6.54 9.96
N PHE A 207 2.23 5.89 9.42
CA PHE A 207 2.08 4.80 8.47
C PHE A 207 2.49 3.51 9.16
N TYR A 208 1.58 2.57 9.18
CA TYR A 208 1.79 1.25 9.75
C TYR A 208 2.36 0.29 8.72
N ASN A 209 3.23 -0.61 9.15
CA ASN A 209 3.68 -1.73 8.34
C ASN A 209 2.47 -2.53 7.86
N CYS A 210 2.52 -2.97 6.62
CA CYS A 210 1.49 -3.78 5.96
C CYS A 210 0.20 -3.04 5.57
N ILE A 211 -0.28 -2.06 6.34
CA ILE A 211 -1.59 -1.43 6.12
C ILE A 211 -1.53 0.06 5.75
N GLY A 212 -0.35 0.70 5.83
CA GLY A 212 -0.20 2.12 5.52
C GLY A 212 -0.83 3.06 6.55
N ALA A 213 -1.25 4.25 6.13
CA ALA A 213 -1.99 5.17 7.00
C ALA A 213 -3.45 4.75 7.09
N ILE A 214 -4.01 4.79 8.30
CA ILE A 214 -5.38 4.40 8.57
C ILE A 214 -6.13 5.50 9.32
N ASP A 215 -7.35 5.81 8.89
CA ASP A 215 -8.28 6.69 9.56
C ASP A 215 -9.39 5.85 10.20
N LEU A 216 -9.37 5.71 11.51
CA LEU A 216 -10.39 5.00 12.26
C LEU A 216 -11.53 5.95 12.65
N PRO A 217 -12.78 5.47 12.70
CA PRO A 217 -13.88 6.24 13.27
C PRO A 217 -13.60 6.57 14.74
N ASN A 218 -14.04 7.74 15.17
CA ASN A 218 -13.94 8.21 16.55
C ASN A 218 -14.91 7.46 17.47
#